data_46bc3040f9935d9f6571433a9f5409f6
#
_entry.id   46bc3040f9935d9f6571433a9f5409f6
#
_cell.length_a   1.000
_cell.length_b   1.000
_cell.length_c   1.000
_cell.angle_alpha   90.00
_cell.angle_beta   90.00
_cell.angle_gamma   90.00
#
_symmetry.space_group_name_H-M   'P 1'
#
loop_
_entity.id
_entity.type
_entity.pdbx_description
1 polymer ?
#
loop_
_entity_poly.entity_id
_entity_poly.type
_entity_poly.pdbx_seq_one_letter_code
_entity_poly.pdbx_strand_id
1 'polypeptide(L)'
;AATSPDLILGLSSGVSKEDYDKLTKIAPVVPYTVAPWGTPWQDQLEAIGAALGRSAQAAELETATTRTIADAVAANPQIQGKSAAWAWFSPTDLSTIGLYTTADLRPQMLRELGFVDSPTVVELSTADPSAFSVNLSAEKASTLEADLVVFYAAEGTQADDITGNALLGQIPALQKKQYVASADNAIALSMSLPSPLSVRTAVDEFLPKIVTALSGTPASCAIAAAIRSVSRPG
;
A
#
# COMPACT_ATOMS: atom_id res chain seq x y z
N ALA A 1 -11.08 26.19 -4.81
CA ALA A 1 -11.67 27.36 -5.47
C ALA A 1 -10.66 28.14 -6.33
N ALA A 2 -9.37 28.18 -5.94
CA ALA A 2 -8.34 28.87 -6.75
C ALA A 2 -8.07 28.20 -8.11
N THR A 3 -8.37 26.91 -8.27
CA THR A 3 -8.15 26.12 -9.48
C THR A 3 -9.36 26.09 -10.43
N SER A 4 -10.55 26.60 -9.98
CA SER A 4 -11.81 26.56 -10.73
C SER A 4 -12.05 25.20 -11.42
N PRO A 5 -12.13 24.10 -10.67
CA PRO A 5 -12.24 22.77 -11.26
C PRO A 5 -13.63 22.56 -11.88
N ASP A 6 -13.69 21.80 -12.97
CA ASP A 6 -14.94 21.33 -13.58
C ASP A 6 -15.44 20.02 -12.99
N LEU A 7 -14.53 19.26 -12.32
CA LEU A 7 -14.80 17.98 -11.69
C LEU A 7 -13.84 17.78 -10.51
N ILE A 8 -14.33 17.18 -9.43
CA ILE A 8 -13.54 16.80 -8.26
C ILE A 8 -13.58 15.27 -8.10
N LEU A 9 -12.42 14.64 -8.09
CA LEU A 9 -12.27 13.20 -7.87
C LEU A 9 -11.84 12.93 -6.44
N GLY A 10 -12.68 12.27 -5.66
CA GLY A 10 -12.47 11.93 -4.26
C GLY A 10 -12.47 10.42 -3.99
N LEU A 11 -12.18 9.58 -4.99
CA LEU A 11 -12.29 8.12 -4.92
C LEU A 11 -11.28 7.48 -3.96
N SER A 12 -10.04 7.96 -3.98
CA SER A 12 -8.99 7.54 -3.02
C SER A 12 -8.85 8.58 -1.92
N SER A 13 -9.89 8.75 -1.11
CA SER A 13 -9.89 9.77 -0.06
C SER A 13 -10.68 9.32 1.17
N GLY A 14 -10.51 10.07 2.26
CA GLY A 14 -11.36 10.01 3.44
C GLY A 14 -12.32 11.21 3.53
N VAL A 15 -12.77 11.73 2.39
CA VAL A 15 -13.67 12.91 2.35
C VAL A 15 -14.92 12.66 3.21
N SER A 16 -15.14 13.51 4.20
CA SER A 16 -16.32 13.43 5.06
C SER A 16 -17.57 13.89 4.32
N LYS A 17 -18.76 13.51 4.84
CA LYS A 17 -20.03 14.05 4.31
C LYS A 17 -20.05 15.57 4.33
N GLU A 18 -19.55 16.20 5.37
CA GLU A 18 -19.48 17.65 5.50
C GLU A 18 -18.61 18.28 4.41
N ASP A 19 -17.44 17.70 4.16
CA ASP A 19 -16.52 18.19 3.13
C ASP A 19 -17.09 17.92 1.72
N TYR A 20 -17.74 16.78 1.50
CA TYR A 20 -18.46 16.50 0.26
C TYR A 20 -19.51 17.58 -0.03
N ASP A 21 -20.33 17.96 0.96
CA ASP A 21 -21.36 18.99 0.84
C ASP A 21 -20.77 20.39 0.57
N LYS A 22 -19.53 20.65 1.00
CA LYS A 22 -18.79 21.87 0.66
C LYS A 22 -18.23 21.83 -0.76
N LEU A 23 -17.63 20.71 -1.13
CA LEU A 23 -17.00 20.51 -2.45
C LEU A 23 -18.02 20.53 -3.59
N THR A 24 -19.21 19.95 -3.40
CA THR A 24 -20.28 19.96 -4.40
C THR A 24 -20.81 21.37 -4.74
N LYS A 25 -20.54 22.36 -3.89
CA LYS A 25 -20.84 23.77 -4.20
C LYS A 25 -19.81 24.41 -5.15
N ILE A 26 -18.69 23.75 -5.38
CA ILE A 26 -17.61 24.22 -6.26
C ILE A 26 -17.74 23.56 -7.63
N ALA A 27 -17.83 22.21 -7.67
CA ALA A 27 -17.96 21.40 -8.88
C ALA A 27 -18.59 20.04 -8.55
N PRO A 28 -19.05 19.26 -9.55
CA PRO A 28 -19.45 17.88 -9.35
C PRO A 28 -18.33 17.08 -8.67
N VAL A 29 -18.70 16.20 -7.73
CA VAL A 29 -17.74 15.37 -6.96
C VAL A 29 -18.05 13.91 -7.20
N VAL A 30 -17.02 13.12 -7.53
CA VAL A 30 -17.05 11.65 -7.54
C VAL A 30 -16.40 11.17 -6.24
N PRO A 31 -17.18 10.76 -5.23
CA PRO A 31 -16.63 10.29 -3.95
C PRO A 31 -16.17 8.83 -4.03
N TYR A 32 -15.58 8.31 -2.94
CA TYR A 32 -15.33 6.88 -2.78
C TYR A 32 -16.66 6.11 -2.73
N THR A 33 -16.64 4.83 -3.18
CA THR A 33 -17.87 4.03 -3.35
C THR A 33 -18.08 2.99 -2.24
N VAL A 34 -17.02 2.57 -1.56
CA VAL A 34 -17.08 1.50 -0.55
C VAL A 34 -16.84 2.05 0.85
N ALA A 35 -15.61 2.47 1.12
CA ALA A 35 -15.17 3.01 2.40
C ALA A 35 -14.07 4.04 2.17
N PRO A 36 -13.77 4.92 3.15
CA PRO A 36 -12.60 5.77 3.08
C PRO A 36 -11.35 4.94 2.77
N TRP A 37 -10.57 5.35 1.75
CA TRP A 37 -9.33 4.69 1.30
C TRP A 37 -9.48 3.24 0.82
N GLY A 38 -10.72 2.76 0.59
CA GLY A 38 -11.01 1.36 0.31
C GLY A 38 -11.59 1.09 -1.09
N THR A 39 -11.79 2.12 -1.95
CA THR A 39 -12.33 1.90 -3.31
C THR A 39 -11.30 1.17 -4.18
N PRO A 40 -11.58 -0.04 -4.68
CA PRO A 40 -10.68 -0.77 -5.58
C PRO A 40 -10.26 0.07 -6.79
N TRP A 41 -9.06 -0.13 -7.31
CA TRP A 41 -8.58 0.67 -8.44
C TRP A 41 -9.41 0.46 -9.71
N GLN A 42 -10.02 -0.71 -9.88
CA GLN A 42 -10.95 -1.01 -10.97
C GLN A 42 -12.18 -0.10 -10.90
N ASP A 43 -12.82 -0.04 -9.74
CA ASP A 43 -14.01 0.81 -9.52
C ASP A 43 -13.66 2.29 -9.67
N GLN A 44 -12.46 2.69 -9.23
CA GLN A 44 -11.97 4.06 -9.43
C GLN A 44 -11.82 4.37 -10.91
N LEU A 45 -11.21 3.46 -11.68
CA LEU A 45 -10.99 3.62 -13.11
C LEU A 45 -12.31 3.69 -13.89
N GLU A 46 -13.27 2.83 -13.54
CA GLU A 46 -14.62 2.84 -14.14
C GLU A 46 -15.32 4.16 -13.86
N ALA A 47 -15.35 4.60 -12.60
CA ALA A 47 -16.01 5.85 -12.20
C ALA A 47 -15.37 7.10 -12.86
N ILE A 48 -14.04 7.14 -12.95
CA ILE A 48 -13.32 8.22 -13.65
C ILE A 48 -13.63 8.17 -15.14
N GLY A 49 -13.61 6.98 -15.75
CA GLY A 49 -13.95 6.81 -17.16
C GLY A 49 -15.36 7.28 -17.49
N ALA A 50 -16.33 6.94 -16.65
CA ALA A 50 -17.72 7.37 -16.77
C ALA A 50 -17.86 8.90 -16.63
N ALA A 51 -17.24 9.48 -15.60
CA ALA A 51 -17.28 10.92 -15.33
C ALA A 51 -16.66 11.76 -16.45
N LEU A 52 -15.67 11.20 -17.16
CA LEU A 52 -14.99 11.86 -18.28
C LEU A 52 -15.56 11.50 -19.67
N GLY A 53 -16.60 10.65 -19.74
CA GLY A 53 -17.15 10.16 -21.00
C GLY A 53 -16.19 9.24 -21.77
N ARG A 54 -15.32 8.48 -21.06
CA ARG A 54 -14.24 7.66 -21.60
C ARG A 54 -14.31 6.21 -21.13
N SER A 55 -15.52 5.68 -20.89
CA SER A 55 -15.72 4.33 -20.35
C SER A 55 -15.05 3.22 -21.18
N ALA A 56 -15.04 3.34 -22.52
CA ALA A 56 -14.37 2.35 -23.37
C ALA A 56 -12.85 2.32 -23.14
N GLN A 57 -12.21 3.51 -23.00
CA GLN A 57 -10.77 3.58 -22.69
C GLN A 57 -10.45 3.07 -21.27
N ALA A 58 -11.34 3.31 -20.30
CA ALA A 58 -11.20 2.77 -18.95
C ALA A 58 -11.21 1.23 -18.96
N ALA A 59 -12.15 0.61 -19.69
CA ALA A 59 -12.22 -0.86 -19.81
C ALA A 59 -11.00 -1.46 -20.52
N GLU A 60 -10.44 -0.80 -21.54
CA GLU A 60 -9.19 -1.22 -22.18
C GLU A 60 -8.00 -1.15 -21.21
N LEU A 61 -7.88 -0.06 -20.43
CA LEU A 61 -6.84 0.11 -19.42
C LEU A 61 -6.98 -0.90 -18.29
N GLU A 62 -8.20 -1.18 -17.83
CA GLU A 62 -8.44 -2.21 -16.82
C GLU A 62 -7.97 -3.58 -17.30
N THR A 63 -8.35 -3.98 -18.51
CA THR A 63 -7.95 -5.25 -19.11
C THR A 63 -6.42 -5.36 -19.22
N ALA A 64 -5.75 -4.32 -19.69
CA ALA A 64 -4.29 -4.30 -19.82
C ALA A 64 -3.59 -4.34 -18.45
N THR A 65 -4.10 -3.63 -17.46
CA THR A 65 -3.54 -3.59 -16.11
C THR A 65 -3.72 -4.93 -15.39
N THR A 66 -4.90 -5.52 -15.47
CA THR A 66 -5.19 -6.85 -14.91
C THR A 66 -4.27 -7.90 -15.51
N ARG A 67 -4.01 -7.83 -16.82
CA ARG A 67 -3.04 -8.73 -17.46
C ARG A 67 -1.63 -8.54 -16.92
N THR A 68 -1.18 -7.30 -16.72
CA THR A 68 0.13 -7.02 -16.13
C THR A 68 0.28 -7.66 -14.76
N ILE A 69 -0.76 -7.57 -13.91
CA ILE A 69 -0.79 -8.21 -12.60
C ILE A 69 -0.76 -9.73 -12.74
N ALA A 70 -1.60 -10.30 -13.61
CA ALA A 70 -1.67 -11.74 -13.82
C ALA A 70 -0.34 -12.34 -14.31
N ASP A 71 0.33 -11.67 -15.24
CA ASP A 71 1.65 -12.08 -15.75
C ASP A 71 2.71 -12.02 -14.62
N ALA A 72 2.66 -11.00 -13.76
CA ALA A 72 3.55 -10.87 -12.60
C ALA A 72 3.30 -11.95 -11.54
N VAL A 73 2.03 -12.28 -11.27
CA VAL A 73 1.62 -13.37 -10.38
C VAL A 73 2.11 -14.71 -10.91
N ALA A 74 1.91 -14.99 -12.20
CA ALA A 74 2.37 -16.23 -12.83
C ALA A 74 3.90 -16.39 -12.80
N ALA A 75 4.64 -15.29 -12.90
CA ALA A 75 6.10 -15.28 -12.80
C ALA A 75 6.62 -15.49 -11.38
N ASN A 76 5.78 -15.33 -10.35
CA ASN A 76 6.16 -15.38 -8.93
C ASN A 76 5.30 -16.36 -8.10
N PRO A 77 5.25 -17.66 -8.46
CA PRO A 77 4.37 -18.64 -7.81
C PRO A 77 4.68 -18.85 -6.33
N GLN A 78 5.88 -18.49 -5.85
CA GLN A 78 6.29 -18.56 -4.45
C GLN A 78 5.50 -17.62 -3.53
N ILE A 79 4.80 -16.63 -4.07
CA ILE A 79 3.96 -15.69 -3.31
C ILE A 79 2.60 -16.31 -3.00
N GLN A 80 2.12 -17.20 -3.85
CA GLN A 80 0.75 -17.72 -3.78
C GLN A 80 0.42 -18.32 -2.41
N GLY A 81 -0.62 -17.76 -1.76
CA GLY A 81 -1.09 -18.21 -0.47
C GLY A 81 -0.22 -17.82 0.73
N LYS A 82 0.89 -17.08 0.52
CA LYS A 82 1.65 -16.48 1.61
C LYS A 82 0.84 -15.38 2.27
N SER A 83 0.89 -15.29 3.60
CA SER A 83 0.21 -14.24 4.34
C SER A 83 1.05 -12.97 4.42
N ALA A 84 0.39 -11.81 4.31
CA ALA A 84 1.08 -10.53 4.43
C ALA A 84 0.32 -9.54 5.32
N ALA A 85 1.07 -8.69 6.00
CA ALA A 85 0.56 -7.55 6.74
C ALA A 85 1.27 -6.26 6.29
N TRP A 86 0.54 -5.16 6.20
CA TRP A 86 1.11 -3.84 6.00
C TRP A 86 0.97 -3.03 7.29
N ALA A 87 2.11 -2.65 7.84
CA ALA A 87 2.19 -1.94 9.12
C ALA A 87 2.67 -0.49 8.95
N TRP A 88 2.44 0.31 9.96
CA TRP A 88 3.09 1.59 10.15
C TRP A 88 3.48 1.77 11.63
N PHE A 89 4.56 2.50 11.85
CA PHE A 89 5.11 2.76 13.17
C PHE A 89 5.27 4.27 13.36
N SER A 90 4.83 4.77 14.52
CA SER A 90 5.09 6.17 14.87
C SER A 90 6.57 6.34 15.19
N PRO A 91 7.26 7.33 14.62
CA PRO A 91 8.67 7.58 14.94
C PRO A 91 8.89 8.05 16.39
N THR A 92 7.83 8.52 17.06
CA THR A 92 7.88 9.06 18.43
C THR A 92 7.26 8.14 19.48
N ASP A 93 6.52 7.10 19.05
CA ASP A 93 5.85 6.16 19.96
C ASP A 93 5.81 4.76 19.34
N LEU A 94 6.68 3.88 19.79
CA LEU A 94 6.78 2.48 19.37
C LEU A 94 5.98 1.52 20.26
N SER A 95 5.09 2.03 21.13
CA SER A 95 4.21 1.18 21.96
C SER A 95 3.06 0.54 21.18
N THR A 96 2.84 1.00 19.96
CA THR A 96 1.71 0.56 19.12
C THR A 96 2.19 0.24 17.69
N ILE A 97 1.66 -0.86 17.15
CA ILE A 97 1.79 -1.26 15.75
C ILE A 97 0.49 -0.88 15.06
N GLY A 98 0.53 0.07 14.13
CA GLY A 98 -0.60 0.35 13.25
C GLY A 98 -0.61 -0.68 12.12
N LEU A 99 -1.78 -1.26 11.85
CA LEU A 99 -1.97 -2.26 10.79
C LEU A 99 -3.07 -1.77 9.85
N TYR A 100 -2.82 -1.82 8.54
CA TYR A 100 -3.88 -1.58 7.57
C TYR A 100 -4.77 -2.80 7.48
N THR A 101 -6.08 -2.58 7.49
CA THR A 101 -7.10 -3.63 7.51
C THR A 101 -7.34 -4.22 6.12
N THR A 102 -8.14 -5.29 6.07
CA THR A 102 -8.54 -5.92 4.82
C THR A 102 -9.33 -4.99 3.88
N ALA A 103 -9.86 -3.87 4.40
CA ALA A 103 -10.59 -2.86 3.62
C ALA A 103 -9.67 -1.85 2.94
N ASP A 104 -8.42 -1.68 3.39
CA ASP A 104 -7.48 -0.71 2.84
C ASP A 104 -6.87 -1.17 1.51
N LEU A 105 -6.50 -0.21 0.65
CA LEU A 105 -5.96 -0.47 -0.69
C LEU A 105 -4.61 -1.22 -0.65
N ARG A 106 -3.81 -1.11 0.40
CA ARG A 106 -2.50 -1.78 0.53
C ARG A 106 -2.64 -3.30 0.65
N PRO A 107 -3.42 -3.84 1.61
CA PRO A 107 -3.76 -5.27 1.61
C PRO A 107 -4.50 -5.72 0.35
N GLN A 108 -5.40 -4.89 -0.21
CA GLN A 108 -6.05 -5.22 -1.47
C GLN A 108 -5.02 -5.45 -2.58
N MET A 109 -4.03 -4.57 -2.74
CA MET A 109 -2.99 -4.72 -3.75
C MET A 109 -2.09 -5.94 -3.49
N LEU A 110 -1.79 -6.28 -2.23
CA LEU A 110 -1.07 -7.51 -1.89
C LEU A 110 -1.88 -8.76 -2.30
N ARG A 111 -3.20 -8.76 -2.10
CA ARG A 111 -4.07 -9.86 -2.57
C ARG A 111 -4.06 -9.99 -4.10
N GLU A 112 -4.06 -8.88 -4.83
CA GLU A 112 -3.93 -8.89 -6.29
C GLU A 112 -2.62 -9.56 -6.75
N LEU A 113 -1.55 -9.43 -5.96
CA LEU A 113 -0.27 -10.09 -6.20
C LEU A 113 -0.21 -11.55 -5.72
N GLY A 114 -1.31 -12.10 -5.17
CA GLY A 114 -1.42 -13.51 -4.79
C GLY A 114 -1.21 -13.81 -3.30
N PHE A 115 -1.03 -12.80 -2.46
CA PHE A 115 -1.01 -12.98 -1.01
C PHE A 115 -2.41 -13.28 -0.46
N VAL A 116 -2.45 -13.78 0.76
CA VAL A 116 -3.63 -13.76 1.62
C VAL A 116 -3.40 -12.77 2.76
N ASP A 117 -4.48 -12.25 3.33
CA ASP A 117 -4.36 -11.35 4.48
C ASP A 117 -3.78 -12.07 5.70
N SER A 118 -2.99 -11.38 6.51
CA SER A 118 -2.52 -11.86 7.80
C SER A 118 -3.70 -12.30 8.67
N PRO A 119 -3.67 -13.51 9.28
CA PRO A 119 -4.73 -13.96 10.19
C PRO A 119 -5.01 -12.97 11.33
N THR A 120 -3.94 -12.38 11.90
CA THR A 120 -4.06 -11.35 12.93
C THR A 120 -4.79 -10.11 12.43
N VAL A 121 -4.49 -9.66 11.20
CA VAL A 121 -5.19 -8.50 10.61
C VAL A 121 -6.66 -8.83 10.35
N VAL A 122 -6.96 -10.02 9.85
CA VAL A 122 -8.34 -10.46 9.62
C VAL A 122 -9.13 -10.44 10.94
N GLU A 123 -8.58 -11.03 12.00
CA GLU A 123 -9.21 -11.06 13.34
C GLU A 123 -9.48 -9.64 13.86
N LEU A 124 -8.46 -8.77 13.84
CA LEU A 124 -8.59 -7.40 14.33
C LEU A 124 -9.56 -6.55 13.51
N SER A 125 -9.70 -6.83 12.21
CA SER A 125 -10.62 -6.12 11.32
C SER A 125 -12.10 -6.47 11.56
N THR A 126 -12.41 -7.53 12.31
CA THR A 126 -13.80 -7.95 12.57
C THR A 126 -14.57 -6.95 13.42
N ALA A 127 -13.88 -6.18 14.26
CA ALA A 127 -14.52 -5.23 15.17
C ALA A 127 -15.13 -4.02 14.41
N ASP A 128 -14.47 -3.59 13.33
CA ASP A 128 -14.97 -2.58 12.39
C ASP A 128 -14.49 -2.91 10.97
N PRO A 129 -15.29 -3.62 10.18
CA PRO A 129 -14.93 -4.01 8.82
C PRO A 129 -14.75 -2.84 7.84
N SER A 130 -15.20 -1.64 8.21
CA SER A 130 -15.06 -0.42 7.39
C SER A 130 -13.83 0.42 7.76
N ALA A 131 -13.19 0.15 8.89
CA ALA A 131 -11.99 0.85 9.30
C ALA A 131 -10.83 0.53 8.33
N PHE A 132 -10.09 1.55 7.90
CA PHE A 132 -8.91 1.35 7.05
C PHE A 132 -7.66 0.92 7.84
N SER A 133 -7.66 1.08 9.17
CA SER A 133 -6.55 0.68 10.04
C SER A 133 -7.02 0.26 11.42
N VAL A 134 -6.23 -0.58 12.07
CA VAL A 134 -6.39 -1.03 13.45
C VAL A 134 -5.06 -0.97 14.18
N ASN A 135 -5.10 -0.98 15.51
CA ASN A 135 -3.90 -0.93 16.34
C ASN A 135 -3.70 -2.25 17.09
N LEU A 136 -2.46 -2.71 17.12
CA LEU A 136 -1.98 -3.80 17.95
C LEU A 136 -0.94 -3.25 18.95
N SER A 137 -1.08 -3.56 20.25
CA SER A 137 -0.05 -3.20 21.23
C SER A 137 1.28 -3.85 20.89
N ALA A 138 2.39 -3.12 21.02
CA ALA A 138 3.73 -3.67 20.84
C ALA A 138 4.04 -4.85 21.77
N GLU A 139 3.43 -4.93 22.96
CA GLU A 139 3.52 -6.08 23.85
C GLU A 139 2.98 -7.38 23.23
N LYS A 140 2.10 -7.25 22.23
CA LYS A 140 1.54 -8.35 21.44
C LYS A 140 2.22 -8.55 20.10
N ALA A 141 3.38 -7.93 19.86
CA ALA A 141 4.10 -8.00 18.59
C ALA A 141 4.36 -9.44 18.13
N SER A 142 4.67 -10.35 19.06
CA SER A 142 4.88 -11.78 18.77
C SER A 142 3.65 -12.52 18.23
N THR A 143 2.43 -11.94 18.37
CA THR A 143 1.19 -12.52 17.85
C THR A 143 0.84 -12.05 16.44
N LEU A 144 1.62 -11.15 15.85
CA LEU A 144 1.39 -10.71 14.47
C LEU A 144 1.83 -11.80 13.49
N GLU A 145 0.90 -12.64 13.11
CA GLU A 145 1.11 -13.74 12.18
C GLU A 145 1.09 -13.23 10.73
N ALA A 146 2.25 -13.30 10.08
CA ALA A 146 2.41 -13.03 8.66
C ALA A 146 3.68 -13.68 8.12
N ASP A 147 3.67 -14.16 6.87
CA ASP A 147 4.88 -14.58 6.16
C ASP A 147 5.72 -13.36 5.74
N LEU A 148 5.08 -12.22 5.50
CA LEU A 148 5.71 -10.96 5.10
C LEU A 148 5.11 -9.80 5.88
N VAL A 149 5.96 -8.90 6.35
CA VAL A 149 5.53 -7.60 6.88
C VAL A 149 6.12 -6.48 6.01
N VAL A 150 5.25 -5.61 5.50
CA VAL A 150 5.65 -4.39 4.79
C VAL A 150 5.41 -3.20 5.71
N PHE A 151 6.35 -2.26 5.76
CA PHE A 151 6.15 -1.04 6.53
C PHE A 151 6.91 0.15 5.94
N TYR A 152 6.45 1.35 6.30
CA TYR A 152 7.15 2.58 5.93
C TYR A 152 8.33 2.81 6.89
N ALA A 153 9.48 3.15 6.32
CA ALA A 153 10.66 3.57 7.06
C ALA A 153 11.21 4.82 6.38
N ALA A 154 11.13 5.98 7.04
CA ALA A 154 11.52 7.25 6.45
C ALA A 154 13.00 7.30 6.06
N GLU A 155 13.86 6.56 6.77
CA GLU A 155 15.28 6.39 6.50
C GLU A 155 15.73 4.98 6.92
N GLY A 156 16.90 4.52 6.47
CA GLY A 156 17.43 3.19 6.82
C GLY A 156 17.55 2.95 8.33
N THR A 157 17.87 3.98 9.11
CA THR A 157 17.94 3.94 10.57
C THR A 157 16.61 3.60 11.24
N GLN A 158 15.47 4.06 10.71
CA GLN A 158 14.16 3.74 11.28
C GLN A 158 13.82 2.24 11.13
N ALA A 159 14.26 1.57 10.08
CA ALA A 159 14.10 0.13 9.94
C ALA A 159 14.90 -0.61 11.02
N ASP A 160 16.13 -0.18 11.31
CA ASP A 160 16.98 -0.76 12.35
C ASP A 160 16.40 -0.49 13.74
N ASP A 161 15.85 0.71 13.99
CA ASP A 161 15.18 1.04 15.25
C ASP A 161 13.96 0.14 15.50
N ILE A 162 13.17 -0.18 14.47
CA ILE A 162 12.01 -1.06 14.58
C ILE A 162 12.45 -2.51 14.81
N THR A 163 13.38 -3.01 14.02
CA THR A 163 13.83 -4.41 14.10
C THR A 163 14.68 -4.69 15.34
N GLY A 164 15.40 -3.69 15.83
CA GLY A 164 16.20 -3.73 17.08
C GLY A 164 15.40 -3.45 18.34
N ASN A 165 14.15 -3.00 18.23
CA ASN A 165 13.29 -2.74 19.39
C ASN A 165 12.95 -4.05 20.13
N ALA A 166 13.01 -4.04 21.45
CA ALA A 166 12.82 -5.23 22.29
C ALA A 166 11.44 -5.90 22.15
N LEU A 167 10.39 -5.12 21.85
CA LEU A 167 9.04 -5.61 21.63
C LEU A 167 8.77 -5.85 20.15
N LEU A 168 8.96 -4.84 19.29
CA LEU A 168 8.66 -4.91 17.87
C LEU A 168 9.51 -5.95 17.14
N GLY A 169 10.78 -6.12 17.52
CA GLY A 169 11.66 -7.16 17.00
C GLY A 169 11.18 -8.59 17.28
N GLN A 170 10.13 -8.77 18.12
CA GLN A 170 9.50 -10.08 18.33
C GLN A 170 8.46 -10.43 17.27
N ILE A 171 8.14 -9.53 16.33
CA ILE A 171 7.28 -9.87 15.18
C ILE A 171 7.95 -11.03 14.41
N PRO A 172 7.25 -12.18 14.22
CA PRO A 172 7.87 -13.38 13.64
C PRO A 172 8.48 -13.16 12.25
N ALA A 173 7.86 -12.33 11.41
CA ALA A 173 8.38 -11.98 10.09
C ALA A 173 9.67 -11.16 10.18
N LEU A 174 9.80 -10.24 11.15
CA LEU A 174 11.03 -9.48 11.36
C LEU A 174 12.18 -10.37 11.81
N GLN A 175 11.91 -11.31 12.72
CA GLN A 175 12.92 -12.30 13.17
C GLN A 175 13.43 -13.17 12.02
N LYS A 176 12.56 -13.55 11.09
CA LYS A 176 12.89 -14.31 9.87
C LYS A 176 13.49 -13.44 8.77
N LYS A 177 13.62 -12.13 8.99
CA LYS A 177 14.06 -11.15 7.98
C LYS A 177 13.15 -11.12 6.73
N GLN A 178 11.90 -11.46 6.90
CA GLN A 178 10.85 -11.46 5.87
C GLN A 178 10.05 -10.16 5.93
N TYR A 179 10.70 -9.05 5.61
CA TYR A 179 10.07 -7.74 5.62
C TYR A 179 10.58 -6.81 4.51
N VAL A 180 9.74 -5.87 4.14
CA VAL A 180 10.10 -4.75 3.26
C VAL A 180 9.93 -3.45 4.04
N ALA A 181 11.04 -2.76 4.29
CA ALA A 181 11.07 -1.43 4.88
C ALA A 181 11.14 -0.40 3.75
N SER A 182 10.05 0.30 3.47
CA SER A 182 9.99 1.24 2.34
C SER A 182 10.32 2.65 2.78
N ALA A 183 11.50 3.15 2.38
CA ALA A 183 11.91 4.54 2.54
C ALA A 183 11.57 5.40 1.29
N ASP A 184 11.36 4.76 0.13
CA ASP A 184 10.96 5.45 -1.09
C ASP A 184 9.44 5.59 -1.14
N ASN A 185 8.96 6.81 -0.90
CA ASN A 185 7.54 7.11 -0.92
C ASN A 185 6.92 6.92 -2.31
N ALA A 186 7.64 7.16 -3.40
CA ALA A 186 7.09 7.00 -4.74
C ALA A 186 6.80 5.52 -5.05
N ILE A 187 7.75 4.64 -4.70
CA ILE A 187 7.57 3.19 -4.85
C ILE A 187 6.49 2.67 -3.90
N ALA A 188 6.49 3.10 -2.63
CA ALA A 188 5.48 2.69 -1.66
C ALA A 188 4.07 3.15 -2.04
N LEU A 189 3.93 4.36 -2.60
CA LEU A 189 2.66 4.90 -3.08
C LEU A 189 2.10 4.11 -4.26
N SER A 190 2.93 3.44 -5.05
CA SER A 190 2.47 2.58 -6.13
C SER A 190 1.58 1.42 -5.65
N MET A 191 1.84 0.95 -4.43
CA MET A 191 1.04 -0.08 -3.75
C MET A 191 -0.11 0.50 -2.93
N SER A 192 0.06 1.72 -2.39
CA SER A 192 -0.90 2.36 -1.48
C SER A 192 -2.04 3.07 -2.21
N LEU A 193 -1.78 3.52 -3.42
CA LEU A 193 -2.72 4.21 -4.31
C LEU A 193 -2.67 3.58 -5.70
N PRO A 194 -3.14 2.31 -5.83
CA PRO A 194 -3.06 1.58 -7.08
C PRO A 194 -3.89 2.27 -8.17
N SER A 195 -3.32 2.28 -9.37
CA SER A 195 -3.93 2.80 -10.59
C SER A 195 -3.25 2.14 -11.79
N PRO A 196 -3.79 2.21 -13.00
CA PRO A 196 -3.12 1.66 -14.18
C PRO A 196 -1.67 2.13 -14.37
N LEU A 197 -1.34 3.35 -13.96
CA LEU A 197 0.02 3.89 -14.04
C LEU A 197 0.91 3.35 -12.92
N SER A 198 0.42 3.34 -11.68
CA SER A 198 1.22 2.96 -10.51
C SER A 198 1.41 1.45 -10.39
N VAL A 199 0.46 0.63 -10.86
CA VAL A 199 0.58 -0.84 -10.86
C VAL A 199 1.84 -1.30 -11.61
N ARG A 200 2.21 -0.63 -12.69
CA ARG A 200 3.46 -0.96 -13.39
C ARG A 200 4.68 -0.75 -12.51
N THR A 201 4.77 0.37 -11.79
CA THR A 201 5.83 0.62 -10.80
C THR A 201 5.79 -0.40 -9.67
N ALA A 202 4.59 -0.77 -9.20
CA ALA A 202 4.44 -1.80 -8.17
C ALA A 202 5.01 -3.15 -8.62
N VAL A 203 4.74 -3.56 -9.86
CA VAL A 203 5.24 -4.82 -10.44
C VAL A 203 6.72 -4.75 -10.74
N ASP A 204 7.20 -3.66 -11.34
CA ASP A 204 8.59 -3.57 -11.82
C ASP A 204 9.58 -3.28 -10.69
N GLU A 205 9.17 -2.54 -9.64
CA GLU A 205 10.09 -2.03 -8.62
C GLU A 205 9.78 -2.52 -7.20
N PHE A 206 8.52 -2.72 -6.83
CA PHE A 206 8.16 -3.17 -5.48
C PHE A 206 8.12 -4.69 -5.35
N LEU A 207 7.51 -5.39 -6.30
CA LEU A 207 7.39 -6.85 -6.29
C LEU A 207 8.75 -7.58 -6.18
N PRO A 208 9.84 -7.18 -6.86
CA PRO A 208 11.16 -7.81 -6.66
C PRO A 208 11.66 -7.72 -5.22
N LYS A 209 11.33 -6.65 -4.49
CA LYS A 209 11.69 -6.48 -3.07
C LYS A 209 10.89 -7.42 -2.18
N ILE A 210 9.61 -7.59 -2.47
CA ILE A 210 8.76 -8.60 -1.80
C ILE A 210 9.35 -10.00 -1.99
N VAL A 211 9.70 -10.38 -3.21
CA VAL A 211 10.29 -11.69 -3.53
C VAL A 211 11.60 -11.90 -2.77
N THR A 212 12.45 -10.89 -2.74
CA THR A 212 13.71 -10.92 -1.99
C THR A 212 13.46 -11.11 -0.49
N ALA A 213 12.51 -10.36 0.07
CA ALA A 213 12.17 -10.44 1.49
C ALA A 213 11.62 -11.82 1.87
N LEU A 214 10.78 -12.44 1.04
CA LEU A 214 10.27 -13.79 1.28
C LEU A 214 11.37 -14.86 1.35
N SER A 215 12.54 -14.64 0.75
CA SER A 215 13.70 -15.53 0.87
C SER A 215 14.50 -15.35 2.17
N GLY A 216 14.06 -14.49 3.10
CA GLY A 216 14.76 -14.17 4.34
C GLY A 216 15.87 -13.13 4.18
N THR A 217 15.85 -12.37 3.09
CA THR A 217 16.76 -11.23 2.87
C THR A 217 15.91 -9.96 2.92
N PRO A 218 16.03 -9.14 3.99
CA PRO A 218 15.20 -7.95 4.09
C PRO A 218 15.50 -6.99 2.95
N ALA A 219 14.46 -6.43 2.37
CA ALA A 219 14.59 -5.43 1.32
C ALA A 219 14.31 -4.03 1.89
N SER A 220 15.23 -3.10 1.68
CA SER A 220 15.00 -1.68 1.94
C SER A 220 14.80 -0.95 0.61
N CYS A 221 13.79 -0.06 0.57
CA CYS A 221 13.69 0.95 -0.48
C CYS A 221 14.55 2.15 -0.08
N ALA A 222 15.86 1.97 0.08
CA ALA A 222 16.74 3.12 0.12
C ALA A 222 16.76 3.77 -1.28
N ILE A 223 16.63 5.09 -1.33
CA ILE A 223 16.97 5.85 -2.53
C ILE A 223 18.42 5.47 -2.83
N ALA A 224 18.64 4.70 -3.90
CA ALA A 224 19.98 4.51 -4.39
C ALA A 224 20.49 5.92 -4.73
N ALA A 225 21.37 6.43 -3.90
CA ALA A 225 22.09 7.67 -4.16
C ALA A 225 22.96 7.44 -5.39
N ALA A 226 22.36 7.50 -6.58
CA ALA A 226 23.05 7.66 -7.83
C ALA A 226 23.61 9.09 -7.88
N ILE A 227 24.54 9.41 -6.98
CA ILE A 227 25.48 10.47 -7.18
C ILE A 227 26.41 9.96 -8.29
N ARG A 228 25.94 10.10 -9.53
CA ARG A 228 26.86 10.14 -10.67
C ARG A 228 27.74 11.36 -10.42
N SER A 229 28.98 11.10 -10.04
CA SER A 229 30.05 12.08 -10.07
C SER A 229 30.11 12.61 -11.48
N VAL A 230 29.51 13.76 -11.72
CA VAL A 230 29.79 14.58 -12.91
C VAL A 230 31.17 15.14 -12.68
N SER A 231 32.20 14.40 -13.12
CA SER A 231 33.53 14.95 -13.33
C SER A 231 33.37 16.06 -14.35
N ARG A 232 33.53 17.32 -13.92
CA ARG A 232 33.74 18.45 -14.81
C ARG A 232 35.06 18.25 -15.51
N PRO A 233 35.13 18.31 -16.86
CA PRO A 233 36.39 18.47 -17.52
C PRO A 233 36.91 19.88 -17.23
N GLY A 234 38.19 19.98 -16.86
CA GLY A 234 38.94 21.21 -16.66
C GLY A 234 39.22 21.94 -17.98
#